data_056f4b1090207e713358f57d86a99f67
#
_entry.id   056f4b1090207e713358f57d86a99f67
#
_cell.length_a   1.000
_cell.length_b   1.000
_cell.length_c   1.000
_cell.angle_alpha   90.00
_cell.angle_beta   90.00
_cell.angle_gamma   90.00
#
_symmetry.space_group_name_H-M   'P 1'
#
loop_
_entity.id
_entity.type
_entity.pdbx_description
1 polymer ?
#
loop_
_entity_poly.entity_id
_entity_poly.type
_entity_poly.pdbx_seq_one_letter_code
_entity_poly.pdbx_strand_id
1 'polypeptide(L)'
;MPRHSRILATGLALLSLIFIRNASAQGRGGPPATLTAGVRGGRDFENHAWSLGGQVGLRLRDRFEIRPSGDYFFGDETPFRWQLNADGAVTFGPSRSIYAGGGAAFVKVRPLDDVKTGYNLFFGLSFAPAQSRSRPFAEFRWTWVNDTSPFRLVVGFSYRLR
;
A
#
# COMPACT_ATOMS: atom_id res chain seq x y z
N MET A 1 30.47 4.08 8.95
CA MET A 1 29.58 2.98 8.47
C MET A 1 28.30 3.00 9.29
N PRO A 2 27.14 3.25 8.72
CA PRO A 2 25.93 3.54 9.49
C PRO A 2 25.26 2.26 9.99
N ARG A 3 25.23 2.10 11.30
CA ARG A 3 24.53 1.03 12.03
C ARG A 3 22.99 1.21 12.06
N HIS A 4 22.46 2.32 11.54
CA HIS A 4 21.05 2.69 11.71
C HIS A 4 20.06 2.00 10.75
N SER A 5 20.53 1.44 9.63
CA SER A 5 19.65 0.79 8.64
C SER A 5 19.08 -0.57 9.07
N ARG A 6 19.76 -1.26 9.99
CA ARG A 6 19.29 -2.58 10.48
C ARG A 6 18.15 -2.48 11.51
N ILE A 7 18.08 -1.38 12.25
CA ILE A 7 17.07 -1.18 13.31
C ILE A 7 15.69 -0.92 12.70
N LEU A 8 15.62 -0.20 11.57
CA LEU A 8 14.35 0.10 10.89
C LEU A 8 13.70 -1.14 10.26
N ALA A 9 14.49 -2.03 9.68
CA ALA A 9 13.96 -3.26 9.07
C ALA A 9 13.41 -4.23 10.13
N THR A 10 14.07 -4.34 11.29
CA THR A 10 13.62 -5.19 12.38
C THR A 10 12.36 -4.63 13.07
N GLY A 11 12.26 -3.31 13.18
CA GLY A 11 11.08 -2.65 13.74
C GLY A 11 9.80 -2.86 12.91
N LEU A 12 9.91 -2.82 11.59
CA LEU A 12 8.76 -3.01 10.69
C LEU A 12 8.25 -4.46 10.72
N ALA A 13 9.15 -5.44 10.78
CA ALA A 13 8.80 -6.85 10.88
C ALA A 13 8.13 -7.20 12.23
N LEU A 14 8.59 -6.59 13.33
CA LEU A 14 7.99 -6.76 14.66
C LEU A 14 6.62 -6.11 14.77
N LEU A 15 6.42 -4.93 14.17
CA LEU A 15 5.10 -4.27 14.12
C LEU A 15 4.07 -5.13 13.38
N SER A 16 4.47 -5.75 12.28
CA SER A 16 3.59 -6.64 11.49
C SER A 16 3.14 -7.87 12.30
N LEU A 17 4.03 -8.44 13.12
CA LEU A 17 3.74 -9.61 13.97
C LEU A 17 2.83 -9.27 15.16
N ILE A 18 2.93 -8.07 15.73
CA ILE A 18 2.09 -7.63 16.85
C ILE A 18 0.64 -7.39 16.38
N PHE A 19 0.43 -6.84 15.18
CA PHE A 19 -0.90 -6.65 14.65
C PHE A 19 -1.63 -7.97 14.34
N ILE A 20 -0.90 -9.00 13.92
CA ILE A 20 -1.50 -10.32 13.62
C ILE A 20 -2.00 -11.02 14.90
N ARG A 21 -1.31 -10.90 16.02
CA ARG A 21 -1.74 -11.54 17.28
C ARG A 21 -2.95 -10.88 17.94
N ASN A 22 -3.10 -9.56 17.81
CA ASN A 22 -4.21 -8.83 18.44
C ASN A 22 -5.52 -8.86 17.62
N ALA A 23 -5.48 -9.22 16.34
CA ALA A 23 -6.68 -9.37 15.51
C ALA A 23 -7.58 -10.53 15.95
N SER A 24 -7.04 -11.50 16.71
CA SER A 24 -7.80 -12.64 17.24
C SER A 24 -8.56 -12.35 18.54
N ALA A 25 -8.33 -11.20 19.18
CA ALA A 25 -8.86 -10.89 20.53
C ALA A 25 -10.10 -9.99 20.53
N GLN A 26 -10.60 -9.54 19.35
CA GLN A 26 -11.81 -8.70 19.31
C GLN A 26 -13.07 -9.55 19.34
N GLY A 27 -13.67 -9.54 20.53
CA GLY A 27 -14.85 -10.29 20.88
C GLY A 27 -16.15 -9.90 20.18
N ARG A 28 -16.99 -10.88 20.11
CA ARG A 28 -18.44 -10.92 20.00
C ARG A 28 -19.13 -9.81 19.20
N GLY A 29 -19.43 -10.10 17.92
CA GLY A 29 -20.52 -9.47 17.19
C GLY A 29 -20.18 -8.72 15.89
N GLY A 30 -18.90 -8.54 15.52
CA GLY A 30 -18.55 -7.94 14.24
C GLY A 30 -18.08 -8.98 13.21
N PRO A 31 -18.21 -8.70 11.89
CA PRO A 31 -17.65 -9.57 10.88
C PRO A 31 -16.14 -9.72 11.12
N PRO A 32 -15.57 -10.94 10.98
CA PRO A 32 -14.16 -11.19 11.26
C PRO A 32 -13.27 -10.31 10.37
N ALA A 33 -12.22 -9.77 10.96
CA ALA A 33 -11.22 -9.02 10.20
C ALA A 33 -10.65 -9.88 9.08
N THR A 34 -10.63 -9.36 7.85
CA THR A 34 -10.14 -10.09 6.69
C THR A 34 -8.74 -9.59 6.34
N LEU A 35 -7.79 -10.51 6.30
CA LEU A 35 -6.43 -10.23 5.88
C LEU A 35 -6.25 -10.57 4.41
N THR A 36 -5.61 -9.70 3.67
CA THR A 36 -5.23 -9.91 2.26
C THR A 36 -3.74 -9.65 2.08
N ALA A 37 -3.13 -10.34 1.13
CA ALA A 37 -1.79 -10.02 0.64
C ALA A 37 -1.84 -9.92 -0.88
N GLY A 38 -0.98 -9.09 -1.46
CA GLY A 38 -1.00 -8.88 -2.90
C GLY A 38 0.31 -8.38 -3.46
N VAL A 39 0.43 -8.53 -4.77
CA VAL A 39 1.51 -7.96 -5.57
C VAL A 39 0.94 -6.87 -6.47
N ARG A 40 1.76 -5.88 -6.77
CA ARG A 40 1.37 -4.75 -7.61
C ARG A 40 2.53 -4.24 -8.44
N GLY A 41 2.22 -3.76 -9.63
CA GLY A 41 3.15 -3.05 -10.50
C GLY A 41 2.55 -1.73 -10.91
N GLY A 42 3.37 -0.73 -11.15
CA GLY A 42 2.90 0.60 -11.53
C GLY A 42 3.77 1.28 -12.55
N ARG A 43 3.17 2.23 -13.25
CA ARG A 43 3.84 3.18 -14.15
C ARG A 43 3.70 4.58 -13.57
N ASP A 44 4.82 5.20 -13.29
CA ASP A 44 4.94 6.62 -12.98
C ASP A 44 5.05 7.37 -14.31
N PHE A 45 4.09 8.24 -14.57
CA PHE A 45 4.03 8.96 -15.85
C PHE A 45 4.90 10.21 -15.85
N GLU A 46 5.15 10.80 -14.69
CA GLU A 46 5.96 12.01 -14.56
C GLU A 46 7.46 11.68 -14.65
N ASN A 47 7.88 10.62 -13.95
CA ASN A 47 9.30 10.22 -13.92
C ASN A 47 9.63 9.09 -14.88
N HIS A 48 8.72 8.72 -15.78
CA HIS A 48 8.87 7.63 -16.74
C HIS A 48 9.37 6.30 -16.13
N ALA A 49 9.06 6.05 -14.86
CA ALA A 49 9.54 4.91 -14.10
C ALA A 49 8.50 3.79 -13.98
N TRP A 50 8.98 2.56 -13.89
CA TRP A 50 8.18 1.42 -13.50
C TRP A 50 8.37 1.13 -12.02
N SER A 51 7.38 0.56 -11.38
CA SER A 51 7.49 0.07 -10.00
C SER A 51 6.95 -1.35 -9.87
N LEU A 52 7.55 -2.10 -8.95
CA LEU A 52 7.06 -3.41 -8.52
C LEU A 52 7.01 -3.42 -6.99
N GLY A 53 5.95 -3.97 -6.44
CA GLY A 53 5.76 -3.94 -5.01
C GLY A 53 4.80 -4.99 -4.48
N GLY A 54 4.57 -4.87 -3.17
CA GLY A 54 3.63 -5.70 -2.45
C GLY A 54 2.77 -4.90 -1.50
N GLN A 55 1.63 -5.47 -1.11
CA GLN A 55 0.73 -4.87 -0.14
C GLN A 55 0.12 -5.93 0.76
N VAL A 56 -0.22 -5.50 1.97
CA VAL A 56 -1.05 -6.26 2.89
C VAL A 56 -2.27 -5.40 3.20
N GLY A 57 -3.45 -6.00 3.18
CA GLY A 57 -4.70 -5.31 3.52
C GLY A 57 -5.33 -5.94 4.75
N LEU A 58 -5.67 -5.12 5.74
CA LEU A 58 -6.45 -5.50 6.91
C LEU A 58 -7.81 -4.81 6.84
N ARG A 59 -8.86 -5.55 6.51
CA ARG A 59 -10.22 -5.04 6.51
C ARG A 59 -10.77 -5.12 7.94
N LEU A 60 -11.02 -3.95 8.54
CA LEU A 60 -11.48 -3.83 9.92
C LEU A 60 -13.01 -3.88 10.03
N ARG A 61 -13.70 -3.37 9.03
CA ARG A 61 -15.16 -3.35 8.87
C ARG A 61 -15.53 -3.57 7.41
N ASP A 62 -16.79 -3.68 7.14
CA ASP A 62 -17.29 -3.94 5.79
C ASP A 62 -16.73 -3.07 4.66
N ARG A 63 -16.38 -1.82 4.98
CA ARG A 63 -15.93 -0.84 3.98
C ARG A 63 -14.57 -0.24 4.23
N PHE A 64 -14.00 -0.42 5.42
CA PHE A 64 -12.73 0.20 5.79
C PHE A 64 -11.59 -0.82 5.81
N GLU A 65 -10.49 -0.48 5.16
CA GLU A 65 -9.28 -1.30 5.06
C GLU A 65 -8.03 -0.47 5.35
N ILE A 66 -7.13 -0.97 6.20
CA ILE A 66 -5.77 -0.45 6.36
C ILE A 66 -4.88 -1.22 5.41
N ARG A 67 -4.04 -0.52 4.63
CA ARG A 67 -3.25 -1.12 3.55
C ARG A 67 -1.79 -0.64 3.57
N PRO A 68 -0.91 -1.22 4.41
CA PRO A 68 0.51 -1.04 4.25
C PRO A 68 1.01 -1.65 2.94
N SER A 69 1.94 -0.97 2.28
CA SER A 69 2.49 -1.41 1.02
C SER A 69 3.90 -0.87 0.79
N GLY A 70 4.65 -1.53 -0.09
CA GLY A 70 5.99 -1.10 -0.49
C GLY A 70 6.19 -1.28 -1.98
N ASP A 71 6.87 -0.32 -2.61
CA ASP A 71 7.21 -0.31 -4.02
C ASP A 71 8.70 -0.06 -4.21
N TYR A 72 9.31 -0.75 -5.15
CA TYR A 72 10.64 -0.48 -5.67
C TYR A 72 10.52 0.08 -7.08
N PHE A 73 11.28 1.15 -7.38
CA PHE A 73 11.23 1.85 -8.66
C PHE A 73 12.40 1.49 -9.54
N PHE A 74 12.10 1.30 -10.83
CA PHE A 74 13.05 0.98 -11.90
C PHE A 74 13.00 2.10 -12.94
N GLY A 75 14.16 2.54 -13.37
CA GLY A 75 14.34 3.61 -14.36
C GLY A 75 15.48 4.53 -13.95
N ASP A 76 16.21 5.00 -14.94
CA ASP A 76 17.39 5.83 -14.70
C ASP A 76 17.04 7.27 -14.36
N GLU A 77 15.88 7.74 -14.82
CA GLU A 77 15.40 9.12 -14.62
C GLU A 77 14.60 9.31 -13.33
N THR A 78 14.22 8.21 -12.63
CA THR A 78 13.42 8.34 -11.42
C THR A 78 14.25 8.79 -10.22
N PRO A 79 13.83 9.85 -9.51
CA PRO A 79 14.46 10.24 -8.27
C PRO A 79 14.15 9.26 -7.13
N PHE A 80 13.16 8.38 -7.29
CA PHE A 80 12.72 7.47 -6.25
C PHE A 80 13.43 6.11 -6.37
N ARG A 81 13.84 5.55 -5.23
CA ARG A 81 14.42 4.22 -5.14
C ARG A 81 13.40 3.21 -4.63
N TRP A 82 12.76 3.53 -3.51
CA TRP A 82 11.66 2.76 -2.95
C TRP A 82 10.69 3.69 -2.20
N GLN A 83 9.48 3.22 -2.03
CA GLN A 83 8.42 3.90 -1.29
C GLN A 83 7.72 2.90 -0.38
N LEU A 84 7.54 3.25 0.89
CA LEU A 84 6.66 2.55 1.83
C LEU A 84 5.43 3.41 2.07
N ASN A 85 4.28 2.77 2.17
CA ASN A 85 3.01 3.47 2.38
C ASN A 85 2.25 2.87 3.57
N ALA A 86 1.59 3.75 4.32
CA ALA A 86 0.62 3.41 5.34
C ALA A 86 -0.71 4.07 4.94
N ASP A 87 -1.55 3.33 4.24
CA ASP A 87 -2.78 3.84 3.62
C ASP A 87 -4.04 3.34 4.34
N GLY A 88 -5.08 4.17 4.35
CA GLY A 88 -6.45 3.80 4.65
C GLY A 88 -7.30 3.86 3.40
N ALA A 89 -8.18 2.88 3.20
CA ALA A 89 -9.09 2.82 2.06
C ALA A 89 -10.54 2.60 2.49
N VAL A 90 -11.46 3.21 1.77
CA VAL A 90 -12.91 3.02 1.91
C VAL A 90 -13.46 2.47 0.61
N THR A 91 -14.28 1.42 0.68
CA THR A 91 -14.92 0.81 -0.48
C THR A 91 -16.36 1.31 -0.62
N PHE A 92 -16.79 1.49 -1.88
CA PHE A 92 -18.08 2.04 -2.25
C PHE A 92 -18.89 1.06 -3.10
N GLY A 93 -20.20 1.33 -3.14
CA GLY A 93 -21.17 0.57 -3.93
C GLY A 93 -21.52 -0.80 -3.34
N PRO A 94 -22.56 -1.45 -3.89
CA PRO A 94 -23.02 -2.77 -3.43
C PRO A 94 -21.98 -3.89 -3.66
N SER A 95 -21.30 -3.84 -4.80
CA SER A 95 -20.24 -4.80 -5.17
C SER A 95 -18.92 -4.56 -4.43
N ARG A 96 -18.75 -3.39 -3.78
CA ARG A 96 -17.50 -2.95 -3.15
C ARG A 96 -16.30 -3.02 -4.11
N SER A 97 -16.57 -2.74 -5.38
CA SER A 97 -15.56 -2.78 -6.44
C SER A 97 -14.81 -1.46 -6.57
N ILE A 98 -15.44 -0.36 -6.19
CA ILE A 98 -14.84 0.98 -6.21
C ILE A 98 -14.26 1.27 -4.83
N TYR A 99 -13.08 1.85 -4.79
CA TYR A 99 -12.50 2.30 -3.53
C TYR A 99 -11.68 3.59 -3.72
N ALA A 100 -11.57 4.35 -2.66
CA ALA A 100 -10.69 5.50 -2.59
C ALA A 100 -10.00 5.52 -1.23
N GLY A 101 -8.87 6.19 -1.14
CA GLY A 101 -8.15 6.28 0.11
C GLY A 101 -6.95 7.21 0.03
N GLY A 102 -6.23 7.25 1.14
CA GLY A 102 -5.03 8.02 1.27
C GLY A 102 -4.24 7.60 2.50
N GLY A 103 -3.05 8.16 2.66
CA GLY A 103 -2.18 7.83 3.77
C GLY A 103 -0.82 8.51 3.72
N ALA A 104 0.07 8.04 4.58
CA ALA A 104 1.44 8.51 4.63
C ALA A 104 2.33 7.72 3.66
N ALA A 105 3.29 8.42 3.04
CA ALA A 105 4.33 7.86 2.20
C ALA A 105 5.71 8.15 2.78
N PHE A 106 6.58 7.16 2.77
CA PHE A 106 8.00 7.29 3.12
C PHE A 106 8.80 6.90 1.88
N VAL A 107 9.45 7.87 1.27
CA VAL A 107 10.09 7.73 -0.04
C VAL A 107 11.59 7.93 0.09
N LYS A 108 12.37 6.95 -0.38
CA LYS A 108 13.81 7.10 -0.50
C LYS A 108 14.17 7.75 -1.83
N VAL A 109 14.82 8.91 -1.75
CA VAL A 109 15.15 9.75 -2.91
C VAL A 109 16.63 9.61 -3.25
N ARG A 110 16.96 9.61 -4.54
CA ARG A 110 18.32 9.67 -5.09
C ARG A 110 18.67 11.13 -5.44
N PRO A 111 19.93 11.57 -5.45
CA PRO A 111 21.18 10.83 -5.09
C PRO A 111 21.50 10.89 -3.59
N LEU A 112 20.78 11.71 -2.82
CA LEU A 112 21.10 11.99 -1.41
C LEU A 112 20.85 10.85 -0.44
N ASP A 113 20.21 9.77 -0.90
CA ASP A 113 19.84 8.59 -0.11
C ASP A 113 18.97 8.91 1.13
N ASP A 114 18.32 10.09 1.11
CA ASP A 114 17.42 10.57 2.14
C ASP A 114 16.04 9.92 2.07
N VAL A 115 15.42 9.74 3.23
CA VAL A 115 14.02 9.34 3.32
C VAL A 115 13.15 10.57 3.56
N LYS A 116 12.28 10.86 2.61
CA LYS A 116 11.32 11.97 2.68
C LYS A 116 9.95 11.43 3.04
N THR A 117 9.21 12.19 3.84
CA THR A 117 7.82 11.89 4.19
C THR A 117 6.89 12.69 3.31
N GLY A 118 5.83 12.05 2.87
CA GLY A 118 4.78 12.64 2.06
C GLY A 118 3.42 12.02 2.37
N TYR A 119 2.46 12.26 1.51
CA TYR A 119 1.13 11.67 1.61
C TYR A 119 0.64 11.18 0.25
N ASN A 120 -0.24 10.17 0.31
CA ASN A 120 -0.88 9.57 -0.86
C ASN A 120 -2.36 9.92 -0.90
N LEU A 121 -2.86 10.08 -2.11
CA LEU A 121 -4.28 9.96 -2.44
C LEU A 121 -4.44 8.94 -3.56
N PHE A 122 -5.45 8.08 -3.49
CA PHE A 122 -5.69 7.11 -4.54
C PHE A 122 -7.17 6.79 -4.71
N PHE A 123 -7.49 6.38 -5.93
CA PHE A 123 -8.79 5.88 -6.34
C PHE A 123 -8.59 4.63 -7.18
N GLY A 124 -9.39 3.59 -6.95
CA GLY A 124 -9.19 2.33 -7.65
C GLY A 124 -10.48 1.53 -7.85
N LEU A 125 -10.33 0.55 -8.73
CA LEU A 125 -11.34 -0.43 -9.10
C LEU A 125 -10.82 -1.84 -8.81
N SER A 126 -11.66 -2.67 -8.21
CA SER A 126 -11.43 -4.10 -8.08
C SER A 126 -12.34 -4.85 -9.05
N PHE A 127 -11.77 -5.73 -9.86
CA PHE A 127 -12.48 -6.46 -10.91
C PHE A 127 -13.13 -7.76 -10.44
N ALA A 128 -13.18 -7.99 -9.15
CA ALA A 128 -13.82 -9.16 -8.57
C ALA A 128 -14.71 -8.76 -7.37
N PRO A 129 -15.80 -9.51 -7.12
CA PRO A 129 -16.64 -9.30 -5.93
C PRO A 129 -15.83 -9.32 -4.64
N ALA A 130 -16.33 -8.62 -3.61
CA ALA A 130 -15.65 -8.51 -2.33
C ALA A 130 -15.41 -9.87 -1.63
N GLN A 131 -16.21 -10.87 -1.94
CA GLN A 131 -16.12 -12.23 -1.39
C GLN A 131 -15.08 -13.11 -2.09
N SER A 132 -14.63 -12.73 -3.29
CA SER A 132 -13.63 -13.50 -4.04
C SER A 132 -12.32 -13.60 -3.25
N ARG A 133 -11.71 -14.79 -3.32
CA ARG A 133 -10.36 -14.98 -2.74
C ARG A 133 -9.31 -14.19 -3.49
N SER A 134 -9.49 -14.08 -4.80
CA SER A 134 -8.59 -13.39 -5.73
C SER A 134 -9.23 -12.11 -6.22
N ARG A 135 -8.54 -10.98 -6.13
CA ARG A 135 -9.05 -9.68 -6.52
C ARG A 135 -8.01 -8.91 -7.34
N PRO A 136 -8.09 -8.99 -8.68
CA PRO A 136 -7.34 -8.07 -9.53
C PRO A 136 -7.87 -6.64 -9.33
N PHE A 137 -6.97 -5.66 -9.42
CA PHE A 137 -7.33 -4.25 -9.25
C PHE A 137 -6.49 -3.34 -10.15
N ALA A 138 -7.03 -2.15 -10.39
CA ALA A 138 -6.32 -1.02 -10.96
C ALA A 138 -6.56 0.21 -10.07
N GLU A 139 -5.53 1.03 -9.90
CA GLU A 139 -5.53 2.16 -8.98
C GLU A 139 -4.78 3.34 -9.60
N PHE A 140 -5.38 4.50 -9.58
CA PHE A 140 -4.73 5.77 -9.83
C PHE A 140 -4.24 6.32 -8.51
N ARG A 141 -2.96 6.67 -8.45
CA ARG A 141 -2.30 7.14 -7.21
C ARG A 141 -1.50 8.40 -7.46
N TRP A 142 -1.72 9.38 -6.61
CA TRP A 142 -0.89 10.58 -6.46
C TRP A 142 -0.11 10.47 -5.16
N THR A 143 1.16 10.87 -5.22
CA THR A 143 2.03 10.92 -4.02
C THR A 143 2.67 12.31 -3.97
N TRP A 144 2.40 13.06 -2.94
CA TRP A 144 3.01 14.38 -2.71
C TRP A 144 4.20 14.23 -1.77
N VAL A 145 5.39 14.53 -2.27
CA VAL A 145 6.66 14.48 -1.53
C VAL A 145 7.46 15.70 -1.91
N ASN A 146 7.72 16.60 -0.97
CA ASN A 146 8.31 17.93 -1.21
C ASN A 146 7.51 18.66 -2.30
N ASP A 147 8.21 19.14 -3.34
CA ASP A 147 7.61 19.91 -4.45
C ASP A 147 7.21 19.02 -5.65
N THR A 148 7.21 17.69 -5.49
CA THR A 148 6.84 16.75 -6.54
C THR A 148 5.55 16.03 -6.20
N SER A 149 4.74 15.76 -7.23
CA SER A 149 3.46 15.05 -7.07
C SER A 149 3.24 13.97 -8.13
N PRO A 150 4.12 12.95 -8.19
CA PRO A 150 4.04 11.93 -9.22
C PRO A 150 2.69 11.23 -9.26
N PHE A 151 2.18 11.11 -10.48
CA PHE A 151 0.97 10.36 -10.79
C PHE A 151 1.31 8.99 -11.32
N ARG A 152 0.70 7.97 -10.74
CA ARG A 152 0.93 6.57 -11.10
C ARG A 152 -0.36 5.84 -11.42
N LEU A 153 -0.32 5.00 -12.44
CA LEU A 153 -1.25 3.90 -12.61
C LEU A 153 -0.65 2.63 -11.99
N VAL A 154 -1.35 2.05 -11.06
CA VAL A 154 -0.94 0.82 -10.37
C VAL A 154 -1.95 -0.27 -10.70
N VAL A 155 -1.47 -1.42 -11.13
CA VAL A 155 -2.27 -2.63 -11.32
C VAL A 155 -1.74 -3.74 -10.42
N GLY A 156 -2.61 -4.60 -10.00
CA GLY A 156 -2.16 -5.65 -9.09
C GLY A 156 -3.23 -6.71 -8.83
N PHE A 157 -2.85 -7.56 -7.92
CA PHE A 157 -3.64 -8.71 -7.55
C PHE A 157 -3.54 -8.92 -6.04
N SER A 158 -4.67 -9.00 -5.36
CA SER A 158 -4.75 -9.30 -3.93
C SER A 158 -5.39 -10.66 -3.70
N TYR A 159 -4.87 -11.42 -2.75
CA TYR A 159 -5.38 -12.70 -2.33
C TYR A 159 -5.79 -12.64 -0.88
N ARG A 160 -6.99 -13.17 -0.56
CA ARG A 160 -7.49 -13.26 0.81
C ARG A 160 -6.80 -14.40 1.52
N LEU A 161 -6.08 -14.04 2.56
CA LEU A 161 -5.59 -14.96 3.58
C LEU A 161 -6.75 -15.25 4.54
N ARG A 162 -6.83 -16.38 5.11
CA ARG A 162 -7.93 -16.76 6.03
C ARG A 162 -8.12 -15.78 7.16
#